data_d85b17be57d81b478b6ca71ea30ea7cb
#
_entry.id   d85b17be57d81b478b6ca71ea30ea7cb
#
_cell.length_a   1.000
_cell.length_b   1.000
_cell.length_c   1.000
_cell.angle_alpha   90.00
_cell.angle_beta   90.00
_cell.angle_gamma   90.00
#
_symmetry.space_group_name_H-M   'P 1'
#
loop_
_entity.id
_entity.type
_entity.pdbx_description
1 polymer ?
#
loop_
_entity_poly.entity_id
_entity_poly.type
_entity_poly.pdbx_seq_one_letter_code
_entity_poly.pdbx_strand_id
1 'polypeptide(L)'
;MYLCGGIRRHNKKRMVKVTREAALNYHSEGRPGKIEVVPTKPYHTQYDLSLAYSPGVAEPCLEIQKNANDAYKYTNKGNLVAVISNGTAV
;
A
#
# COMPACT_ATOMS: atom_id res chain seq x y z
N MET A 1 2.25 -14.30 5.88
CA MET A 1 1.86 -14.57 5.93
C MET A 1 1.30 -14.99 6.35
N TYR A 2 1.04 -15.18 6.76
CA TYR A 2 0.60 -15.56 7.12
C TYR A 2 -0.13 -15.75 7.57
N LEU A 3 -0.59 -15.65 7.73
CA LEU A 3 -1.40 -15.97 8.18
C LEU A 3 -2.03 -16.77 8.38
N CYS A 4 -2.12 -16.96 8.57
CA CYS A 4 -2.63 -17.90 8.58
C CYS A 4 -3.07 -18.77 9.38
N GLY A 5 -2.92 -18.76 10.13
CA GLY A 5 -3.07 -19.61 10.98
C GLY A 5 -4.21 -20.43 11.16
N GLY A 6 -5.09 -20.18 11.78
CA GLY A 6 -6.08 -21.03 12.15
C GLY A 6 -7.10 -21.44 11.21
N ILE A 7 -7.13 -20.94 10.07
CA ILE A 7 -8.09 -21.30 9.21
C ILE A 7 -7.97 -22.59 8.59
N ARG A 8 -6.85 -23.11 8.48
CA ARG A 8 -6.67 -24.22 7.79
C ARG A 8 -7.18 -25.46 8.26
N ARG A 9 -7.36 -25.61 9.43
CA ARG A 9 -7.77 -26.80 9.94
C ARG A 9 -8.94 -27.36 9.31
N HIS A 10 -9.94 -26.57 9.10
CA HIS A 10 -11.09 -27.12 8.60
C HIS A 10 -10.96 -27.43 7.19
N ASN A 11 -10.01 -26.87 6.54
CA ASN A 11 -9.88 -27.08 5.15
C ASN A 11 -9.05 -28.23 4.74
N LYS A 12 -8.52 -28.95 5.67
CA LYS A 12 -7.81 -30.08 5.37
C LYS A 12 -8.46 -30.98 4.45
N LYS A 13 -9.68 -31.20 4.55
CA LYS A 13 -10.34 -32.08 3.74
C LYS A 13 -10.53 -31.58 2.39
N ARG A 14 -10.48 -30.36 2.13
CA ARG A 14 -10.71 -29.83 0.86
C ARG A 14 -9.45 -29.34 0.28
N MET A 15 -8.48 -30.08 0.12
CA MET A 15 -7.25 -29.64 -0.43
C MET A 15 -7.47 -29.13 -1.78
N VAL A 16 -7.20 -27.88 -1.99
CA VAL A 16 -7.33 -27.25 -3.28
C VAL A 16 -5.98 -27.29 -3.96
N LYS A 17 -5.92 -27.88 -5.15
CA LYS A 17 -4.70 -27.98 -5.84
C LYS A 17 -4.43 -26.73 -6.61
N VAL A 18 -3.28 -26.18 -6.45
CA VAL A 18 -2.88 -24.97 -7.18
C VAL A 18 -2.10 -25.40 -8.42
N THR A 19 -2.58 -25.01 -9.58
CA THR A 19 -1.88 -25.35 -10.82
C THR A 19 -1.00 -24.17 -11.21
N ARG A 20 -0.02 -24.46 -12.06
CA ARG A 20 0.85 -23.43 -12.56
C ARG A 20 0.06 -22.36 -13.32
N GLU A 21 -0.88 -22.80 -14.14
CA GLU A 21 -1.66 -21.88 -14.92
C GLU A 21 -2.50 -20.95 -14.05
N ALA A 22 -3.14 -21.49 -13.03
CA ALA A 22 -3.96 -20.66 -12.15
C ALA A 22 -3.09 -19.63 -11.43
N ALA A 23 -1.91 -20.02 -11.01
CA ALA A 23 -1.01 -19.09 -10.33
C ALA A 23 -0.51 -17.98 -11.26
N LEU A 24 -0.20 -18.33 -12.50
CA LEU A 24 0.25 -17.33 -13.46
C LEU A 24 -0.88 -16.37 -13.80
N ASN A 25 -2.08 -16.90 -13.98
CA ASN A 25 -3.22 -16.04 -14.29
C ASN A 25 -3.56 -15.11 -13.14
N TYR A 26 -3.49 -15.60 -11.93
CA TYR A 26 -3.77 -14.76 -10.77
C TYR A 26 -2.86 -13.52 -10.76
N HIS A 27 -1.61 -13.69 -11.13
CA HIS A 27 -0.64 -12.60 -11.07
C HIS A 27 -0.65 -11.69 -12.29
N SER A 28 -1.16 -12.18 -13.42
CA SER A 28 -1.07 -11.43 -14.67
C SER A 28 -2.37 -10.82 -15.14
N GLU A 29 -3.51 -11.40 -14.77
CA GLU A 29 -4.78 -10.93 -15.29
C GLU A 29 -5.19 -9.62 -14.65
N GLY A 30 -5.92 -8.81 -15.41
CA GLY A 30 -6.29 -7.48 -14.98
C GLY A 30 -5.04 -6.63 -14.94
N ARG A 31 -4.78 -6.02 -13.80
CA ARG A 31 -3.54 -5.25 -13.64
C ARG A 31 -2.50 -6.17 -13.03
N PRO A 32 -1.36 -6.33 -13.68
CA PRO A 32 -0.32 -7.25 -13.18
C PRO A 32 0.15 -6.89 -11.78
N GLY A 33 0.47 -7.91 -11.03
CA GLY A 33 0.97 -7.73 -9.67
C GLY A 33 -0.16 -7.70 -8.64
N LYS A 34 0.18 -7.35 -7.43
CA LYS A 34 -0.77 -7.44 -6.32
C LYS A 34 -0.86 -6.18 -5.48
N ILE A 35 -0.30 -5.08 -5.97
CA ILE A 35 -0.24 -3.84 -5.20
C ILE A 35 -0.87 -2.70 -5.97
N GLU A 36 -1.56 -1.87 -5.24
CA GLU A 36 -2.15 -0.69 -5.81
C GLU A 36 -1.85 0.48 -4.88
N VAL A 37 -1.64 1.66 -5.44
CA VAL A 37 -1.42 2.86 -4.65
C VAL A 37 -2.59 3.79 -4.90
N VAL A 38 -3.30 4.15 -3.85
CA VAL A 38 -4.45 5.03 -3.95
C VAL A 38 -4.32 6.18 -2.95
N PRO A 39 -4.82 7.36 -3.29
CA PRO A 39 -4.84 8.46 -2.34
C PRO A 39 -5.86 8.16 -1.25
N THR A 40 -5.59 8.65 -0.04
CA THR A 40 -6.51 8.50 1.06
C THR A 40 -7.34 9.76 1.29
N LYS A 41 -7.09 10.81 0.50
CA LYS A 41 -7.83 12.06 0.59
C LYS A 41 -8.65 12.24 -0.67
N PRO A 42 -9.65 13.11 -0.68
CA PRO A 42 -10.44 13.34 -1.89
C PRO A 42 -9.57 13.81 -3.03
N TYR A 43 -9.85 13.35 -4.23
CA TYR A 43 -9.04 13.69 -5.38
C TYR A 43 -9.88 13.82 -6.66
N HIS A 44 -11.15 14.15 -6.54
CA HIS A 44 -12.06 14.15 -7.69
C HIS A 44 -12.33 15.53 -8.27
N THR A 45 -12.01 16.60 -7.58
CA THR A 45 -12.33 17.94 -8.06
C THR A 45 -11.07 18.76 -8.25
N GLN A 46 -11.24 19.87 -8.97
CA GLN A 46 -10.14 20.81 -9.16
C GLN A 46 -9.72 21.41 -7.82
N TYR A 47 -10.66 21.61 -6.92
CA TYR A 47 -10.35 22.13 -5.60
C TYR A 47 -9.50 21.12 -4.83
N ASP A 48 -9.86 19.84 -4.92
CA ASP A 48 -9.08 18.78 -4.26
C ASP A 48 -7.64 18.78 -4.77
N LEU A 49 -7.45 18.95 -6.07
CA LEU A 49 -6.12 18.99 -6.64
C LEU A 49 -5.35 20.20 -6.14
N SER A 50 -6.04 21.33 -5.98
CA SER A 50 -5.40 22.52 -5.47
C SER A 50 -4.95 22.36 -4.02
N LEU A 51 -5.67 21.57 -3.23
CA LEU A 51 -5.27 21.30 -1.86
C LEU A 51 -4.12 20.29 -1.81
N ALA A 52 -4.19 19.28 -2.65
CA ALA A 52 -3.23 18.17 -2.62
C ALA A 52 -1.90 18.56 -3.26
N TYR A 53 -1.94 19.42 -4.23
CA TYR A 53 -0.74 19.74 -4.99
C TYR A 53 -0.44 21.23 -4.92
N SER A 54 -0.86 22.02 -5.86
CA SER A 54 -0.46 23.42 -5.92
C SER A 54 -1.70 24.29 -5.94
N PRO A 55 -1.80 25.27 -5.07
CA PRO A 55 -0.79 25.79 -4.13
C PRO A 55 -0.85 25.20 -2.74
N GLY A 56 -1.85 24.38 -2.43
CA GLY A 56 -2.10 23.95 -1.07
C GLY A 56 -0.97 23.20 -0.41
N VAL A 57 -0.19 22.45 -1.19
CA VAL A 57 0.88 21.63 -0.62
C VAL A 57 1.98 22.49 0.02
N ALA A 58 2.05 23.77 -0.30
CA ALA A 58 3.04 24.63 0.31
C ALA A 58 2.80 24.82 1.81
N GLU A 59 1.54 24.75 2.25
CA GLU A 59 1.21 25.01 3.64
C GLU A 59 1.78 23.96 4.61
N PRO A 60 1.55 22.66 4.39
CA PRO A 60 2.18 21.67 5.26
C PRO A 60 3.71 21.71 5.15
N CYS A 61 4.26 22.06 3.99
CA CYS A 61 5.72 22.18 3.87
C CYS A 61 6.25 23.26 4.79
N LEU A 62 5.56 24.40 4.87
CA LEU A 62 5.98 25.47 5.73
C LEU A 62 5.85 25.11 7.21
N GLU A 63 4.81 24.37 7.56
CA GLU A 63 4.62 23.93 8.94
C GLU A 63 5.72 22.95 9.35
N ILE A 64 6.08 22.02 8.47
CA ILE A 64 7.13 21.06 8.76
C ILE A 64 8.48 21.77 8.85
N GLN A 65 8.66 22.82 8.08
CA GLN A 65 9.89 23.59 8.16
C GLN A 65 10.03 24.25 9.54
N LYS A 66 8.94 24.71 10.11
CA LYS A 66 8.97 25.31 11.43
C LYS A 66 9.15 24.27 12.51
N ASN A 67 8.55 23.12 12.38
CA ASN A 67 8.61 22.08 13.38
C ASN A 67 8.68 20.74 12.68
N ALA A 68 9.86 20.13 12.64
CA ALA A 68 10.09 18.88 11.92
C ALA A 68 9.18 17.74 12.37
N ASN A 69 8.72 17.75 13.61
CA ASN A 69 7.83 16.69 14.06
C ASN A 69 6.48 16.74 13.40
N ASP A 70 6.10 17.85 12.77
CA ASP A 70 4.84 17.93 12.06
C ASP A 70 4.83 17.07 10.80
N ALA A 71 5.97 16.49 10.41
CA ALA A 71 5.98 15.52 9.34
C ALA A 71 5.09 14.32 9.68
N TYR A 72 4.97 13.96 10.95
CA TYR A 72 4.09 12.86 11.35
C TYR A 72 2.61 13.23 11.24
N LYS A 73 2.32 14.53 11.24
CA LYS A 73 0.95 15.00 11.16
C LYS A 73 0.49 15.15 9.71
N TYR A 74 1.38 15.57 8.84
CA TYR A 74 1.01 15.91 7.47
C TYR A 74 1.49 14.96 6.41
N THR A 75 2.25 13.93 6.75
CA THR A 75 2.74 12.97 5.77
C THR A 75 2.55 11.55 6.25
N ASN A 76 2.94 10.59 5.42
CA ASN A 76 2.88 9.18 5.79
C ASN A 76 4.06 8.74 6.66
N LYS A 77 4.86 9.68 7.15
CA LYS A 77 6.09 9.30 7.83
C LYS A 77 5.91 8.29 8.94
N GLY A 78 4.86 8.29 9.66
CA GLY A 78 4.64 7.33 10.74
C GLY A 78 3.89 6.08 10.32
N ASN A 79 3.50 5.98 9.05
CA ASN A 79 2.62 4.91 8.59
C ASN A 79 3.22 4.02 7.53
N LEU A 80 4.46 4.23 7.16
CA LEU A 80 5.11 3.40 6.15
C LEU A 80 6.38 2.79 6.69
N VAL A 81 6.55 1.52 6.42
CA VAL A 81 7.77 0.80 6.77
C VAL A 81 8.25 0.11 5.51
N ALA A 82 9.50 0.31 5.17
CA ALA A 82 10.09 -0.34 4.01
C ALA A 82 10.95 -1.51 4.48
N VAL A 83 10.80 -2.64 3.79
CA VAL A 83 11.69 -3.78 4.00
C VAL A 83 12.45 -3.97 2.71
N ILE A 84 13.76 -3.82 2.80
CA ILE A 84 14.62 -3.89 1.62
C ILE A 84 15.42 -5.17 1.69
N SER A 85 15.36 -5.95 0.63
CA SER A 85 16.03 -7.25 0.63
C SER A 85 16.46 -7.58 -0.79
N ASN A 86 17.54 -8.34 -0.90
CA ASN A 86 17.96 -8.83 -2.21
C ASN A 86 17.40 -10.22 -2.46
N GLY A 87 16.56 -10.74 -1.58
CA GLY A 87 15.91 -12.02 -1.78
C GLY A 87 16.76 -13.24 -1.48
N THR A 88 17.94 -13.05 -0.92
CA THR A 88 18.81 -14.21 -0.72
C THR A 88 18.39 -15.10 0.42
N ALA A 89 17.48 -14.64 1.25
CA ALA A 89 17.02 -15.44 2.39
C ALA A 89 15.79 -16.27 2.06
N VAL A 90 15.36 -16.28 0.84
CA VAL A 90 14.14 -16.98 0.47
C VAL A 90 14.36 -18.47 0.27
#